data_6c29ae12a1617c27f6b6ac1c1f43e535
#
_entry.id   6c29ae12a1617c27f6b6ac1c1f43e535
#
_cell.length_a   1.000
_cell.length_b   1.000
_cell.length_c   1.000
_cell.angle_alpha   90.00
_cell.angle_beta   90.00
_cell.angle_gamma   90.00
#
_symmetry.space_group_name_H-M   'P 1'
#
loop_
_entity.id
_entity.type
_entity.pdbx_description
1 polymer ?
#
loop_
_entity_poly.entity_id
_entity_poly.type
_entity_poly.pdbx_seq_one_letter_code
_entity_poly.pdbx_strand_id
1 'polypeptide(L)'
;AAAIPTTATEQPPVLPIILSSEKPADKMKEITDRLEQGILGLYESDRYADYLRTMSKFHDYSLNNTILIAMQGGNLVKGYKQWEKEFDRHVKPGEKAIKILAPSPFTVKKQVEKIDPDTQKPVFDKDGKPVTEEKEIKIPAFRVVSVFDISQTEGKELPALTYELTGNVEQYKDFFAALEKTSPFAMGFEALSGGVKGRCNYEEKRIFINEGMDELQNIKTAIHEIAHATLH
;
A
#
# COMPACT_ATOMS: atom_id res chain seq x y z
N ALA A 1 3.08 24.97 30.75
CA ALA A 1 2.64 24.03 29.75
C ALA A 1 2.95 24.65 28.38
N ALA A 2 4.08 24.29 27.79
CA ALA A 2 4.44 24.68 26.43
C ALA A 2 3.99 23.55 25.52
N ALA A 3 3.07 23.84 24.60
CA ALA A 3 2.66 22.95 23.56
C ALA A 3 3.85 22.63 22.66
N ILE A 4 4.23 21.38 22.58
CA ILE A 4 5.20 20.89 21.61
C ILE A 4 4.51 20.97 20.24
N PRO A 5 5.07 21.67 19.24
CA PRO A 5 4.46 21.71 17.92
C PRO A 5 4.53 20.31 17.32
N THR A 6 3.38 19.70 17.15
CA THR A 6 3.21 18.53 16.26
C THR A 6 3.59 19.02 14.87
N THR A 7 4.80 18.72 14.42
CA THR A 7 5.16 18.88 13.01
C THR A 7 4.31 17.88 12.25
N ALA A 8 3.13 18.31 11.83
CA ALA A 8 2.43 17.67 10.74
C ALA A 8 3.41 17.65 9.57
N THR A 9 3.95 16.49 9.26
CA THR A 9 4.76 16.31 8.05
C THR A 9 3.82 16.68 6.91
N GLU A 10 4.02 17.85 6.31
CA GLU A 10 3.24 18.29 5.16
C GLU A 10 3.32 17.20 4.11
N GLN A 11 2.18 16.59 3.85
CA GLN A 11 2.10 15.59 2.79
C GLN A 11 2.41 16.27 1.47
N PRO A 12 3.26 15.68 0.61
CA PRO A 12 3.54 16.27 -0.68
C PRO A 12 2.22 16.44 -1.45
N PRO A 13 2.06 17.54 -2.21
CA PRO A 13 0.85 17.79 -2.94
C PRO A 13 0.61 16.69 -3.97
N VAL A 14 -0.66 16.30 -4.15
CA VAL A 14 -1.06 15.36 -5.20
C VAL A 14 -0.84 16.03 -6.56
N LEU A 15 0.00 15.43 -7.39
CA LEU A 15 0.34 15.88 -8.75
C LEU A 15 -0.13 14.83 -9.78
N PRO A 16 -1.40 14.81 -10.16
CA PRO A 16 -1.94 13.78 -11.04
C PRO A 16 -1.30 13.81 -12.44
N ILE A 17 -1.11 12.63 -13.00
CA ILE A 17 -0.70 12.47 -14.39
C ILE A 17 -1.87 12.96 -15.29
N ILE A 18 -1.60 13.97 -16.09
CA ILE A 18 -2.55 14.45 -17.10
C ILE A 18 -2.29 13.68 -18.38
N LEU A 19 -3.29 12.92 -18.82
CA LEU A 19 -3.26 12.19 -20.09
C LEU A 19 -3.88 13.08 -21.18
N SER A 20 -3.12 13.33 -22.24
CA SER A 20 -3.54 14.18 -23.36
C SER A 20 -4.36 13.44 -24.41
N SER A 21 -4.19 12.14 -24.50
CA SER A 21 -4.83 11.28 -25.48
C SER A 21 -6.32 11.06 -25.18
N GLU A 22 -7.14 10.98 -26.21
CA GLU A 22 -8.58 10.67 -26.07
C GLU A 22 -8.86 9.17 -26.16
N LYS A 23 -8.16 8.46 -27.06
CA LYS A 23 -8.37 7.05 -27.32
C LYS A 23 -7.85 6.17 -26.17
N PRO A 24 -8.56 5.12 -25.75
CA PRO A 24 -8.13 4.23 -24.66
C PRO A 24 -6.77 3.59 -24.88
N ALA A 25 -6.43 3.20 -26.10
CA ALA A 25 -5.13 2.59 -26.42
C ALA A 25 -3.98 3.58 -26.24
N ASP A 26 -4.16 4.82 -26.68
CA ASP A 26 -3.16 5.88 -26.56
C ASP A 26 -2.98 6.33 -25.10
N LYS A 27 -4.07 6.41 -24.33
CA LYS A 27 -4.02 6.63 -22.87
C LYS A 27 -3.24 5.54 -22.16
N MET A 28 -3.42 4.29 -22.59
CA MET A 28 -2.68 3.15 -22.02
C MET A 28 -1.19 3.28 -22.29
N LYS A 29 -0.82 3.60 -23.52
CA LYS A 29 0.59 3.84 -23.87
C LYS A 29 1.18 4.99 -23.06
N GLU A 30 0.49 6.12 -23.01
CA GLU A 30 0.95 7.33 -22.32
C GLU A 30 1.20 7.06 -20.80
N ILE A 31 0.30 6.33 -20.12
CA ILE A 31 0.49 5.99 -18.71
C ILE A 31 1.61 4.95 -18.50
N THR A 32 1.79 4.03 -19.46
CA THR A 32 2.88 3.03 -19.40
C THR A 32 4.24 3.71 -19.59
N ASP A 33 4.35 4.64 -20.53
CA ASP A 33 5.58 5.43 -20.73
C ASP A 33 5.92 6.25 -19.48
N ARG A 34 4.90 6.81 -18.79
CA ARG A 34 5.09 7.50 -17.50
C ARG A 34 5.54 6.58 -16.39
N LEU A 35 4.97 5.37 -16.33
CA LEU A 35 5.36 4.35 -15.36
C LEU A 35 6.82 3.95 -15.55
N GLU A 36 7.26 3.72 -16.78
CA GLU A 36 8.65 3.40 -17.10
C GLU A 36 9.61 4.51 -16.65
N GLN A 37 9.29 5.77 -16.97
CA GLN A 37 10.05 6.93 -16.49
C GLN A 37 10.12 6.98 -14.94
N GLY A 38 9.02 6.66 -14.27
CA GLY A 38 8.96 6.61 -12.81
C GLY A 38 9.83 5.51 -12.22
N ILE A 39 9.84 4.34 -12.82
CA ILE A 39 10.70 3.21 -12.41
C ILE A 39 12.19 3.60 -12.54
N LEU A 40 12.59 4.18 -13.67
CA LEU A 40 13.96 4.64 -13.87
C LEU A 40 14.36 5.70 -12.84
N GLY A 41 13.48 6.67 -12.58
CA GLY A 41 13.72 7.72 -11.58
C GLY A 41 13.80 7.22 -10.13
N LEU A 42 13.23 6.05 -9.80
CA LEU A 42 13.36 5.43 -8.47
C LEU A 42 14.79 4.92 -8.22
N TYR A 43 15.44 4.38 -9.25
CA TYR A 43 16.81 3.86 -9.14
C TYR A 43 17.88 4.96 -9.04
N GLU A 44 17.57 6.17 -9.50
CA GLU A 44 18.52 7.29 -9.58
C GLU A 44 18.43 8.28 -8.42
N SER A 45 17.51 8.07 -7.45
CA SER A 45 17.22 9.08 -6.43
C SER A 45 17.01 8.49 -5.03
N ASP A 46 17.14 9.36 -4.00
CA ASP A 46 16.78 9.07 -2.60
C ASP A 46 15.28 8.75 -2.40
N ARG A 47 14.47 8.80 -3.46
CA ARG A 47 13.04 8.48 -3.47
C ARG A 47 12.72 7.01 -3.24
N TYR A 48 13.72 6.14 -3.30
CA TYR A 48 13.51 4.70 -3.05
C TYR A 48 12.97 4.43 -1.64
N ALA A 49 13.44 5.16 -0.64
CA ALA A 49 12.93 5.07 0.73
C ALA A 49 11.46 5.50 0.84
N ASP A 50 11.07 6.58 0.14
CA ASP A 50 9.68 7.04 0.10
C ASP A 50 8.77 6.06 -0.65
N TYR A 51 9.28 5.44 -1.69
CA TYR A 51 8.61 4.38 -2.40
C TYR A 51 8.34 3.16 -1.50
N LEU A 52 9.34 2.66 -0.75
CA LEU A 52 9.18 1.57 0.19
C LEU A 52 8.17 1.91 1.29
N ARG A 53 8.20 3.14 1.79
CA ARG A 53 7.23 3.65 2.78
C ARG A 53 5.82 3.71 2.20
N THR A 54 5.68 4.04 0.93
CA THR A 54 4.39 4.01 0.22
C THR A 54 3.91 2.57 0.01
N MET A 55 4.80 1.67 -0.42
CA MET A 55 4.47 0.24 -0.58
C MET A 55 3.90 -0.39 0.69
N SER A 56 4.45 -0.06 1.84
CA SER A 56 3.98 -0.61 3.13
C SER A 56 2.52 -0.25 3.46
N LYS A 57 1.97 0.76 2.81
CA LYS A 57 0.58 1.24 3.00
C LYS A 57 -0.42 0.67 1.99
N PHE A 58 0.06 0.14 0.87
CA PHE A 58 -0.79 -0.29 -0.26
C PHE A 58 -0.76 -1.81 -0.47
N HIS A 59 -1.36 -2.56 0.45
CA HIS A 59 -1.42 -4.03 0.35
C HIS A 59 -2.35 -4.52 -0.78
N ASP A 60 -3.33 -3.72 -1.18
CA ASP A 60 -4.35 -4.09 -2.17
C ASP A 60 -4.00 -3.70 -3.62
N TYR A 61 -2.86 -3.05 -3.84
CA TYR A 61 -2.45 -2.58 -5.16
C TYR A 61 -1.28 -3.36 -5.71
N SER A 62 -1.27 -3.58 -7.03
CA SER A 62 -0.11 -4.16 -7.71
C SER A 62 1.10 -3.22 -7.64
N LEU A 63 2.30 -3.78 -7.79
CA LEU A 63 3.55 -3.02 -7.82
C LEU A 63 3.46 -1.79 -8.75
N ASN A 64 3.00 -1.99 -9.99
CA ASN A 64 2.86 -0.91 -10.98
C ASN A 64 1.93 0.20 -10.51
N ASN A 65 0.80 -0.15 -9.88
CA ASN A 65 -0.12 0.83 -9.34
C ASN A 65 0.45 1.55 -8.12
N THR A 66 1.19 0.86 -7.26
CA THR A 66 1.86 1.50 -6.11
C THR A 66 2.87 2.54 -6.58
N ILE A 67 3.64 2.23 -7.64
CA ILE A 67 4.56 3.19 -8.25
C ILE A 67 3.80 4.39 -8.84
N LEU A 68 2.73 4.14 -9.61
CA LEU A 68 1.90 5.20 -10.19
C LEU A 68 1.30 6.10 -9.11
N ILE A 69 0.83 5.55 -8.00
CA ILE A 69 0.26 6.30 -6.89
C ILE A 69 1.35 7.16 -6.22
N ALA A 70 2.51 6.56 -5.92
CA ALA A 70 3.63 7.26 -5.29
C ALA A 70 4.14 8.43 -6.14
N MET A 71 4.29 8.23 -7.46
CA MET A 71 4.70 9.27 -8.40
C MET A 71 3.77 10.48 -8.43
N GLN A 72 2.49 10.25 -8.17
CA GLN A 72 1.44 11.27 -8.15
C GLN A 72 1.18 11.84 -6.74
N GLY A 73 2.01 11.48 -5.76
CA GLY A 73 1.91 11.97 -4.37
C GLY A 73 0.74 11.37 -3.58
N GLY A 74 0.16 10.26 -4.05
CA GLY A 74 -0.93 9.58 -3.34
C GLY A 74 -0.43 8.84 -2.10
N ASN A 75 -1.23 8.88 -1.04
CA ASN A 75 -0.93 8.23 0.24
C ASN A 75 -1.96 7.16 0.60
N LEU A 76 -3.25 7.47 0.52
CA LEU A 76 -4.36 6.54 0.70
C LEU A 76 -5.40 6.82 -0.37
N VAL A 77 -5.47 5.95 -1.37
CA VAL A 77 -6.31 6.19 -2.54
C VAL A 77 -7.45 5.19 -2.65
N LYS A 78 -8.62 5.67 -3.08
CA LYS A 78 -9.80 4.85 -3.38
C LYS A 78 -10.56 5.46 -4.57
N GLY A 79 -11.40 4.64 -5.19
CA GLY A 79 -12.32 5.11 -6.22
C GLY A 79 -13.36 6.10 -5.68
N TYR A 80 -13.87 6.99 -6.54
CA TYR A 80 -14.84 8.03 -6.16
C TYR A 80 -16.02 7.48 -5.32
N LYS A 81 -16.67 6.43 -5.82
CA LYS A 81 -17.83 5.82 -5.13
C LYS A 81 -17.42 5.03 -3.86
N GLN A 82 -16.19 4.59 -3.77
CA GLN A 82 -15.71 3.87 -2.59
C GLN A 82 -15.52 4.83 -1.42
N TRP A 83 -15.02 6.03 -1.66
CA TRP A 83 -14.94 7.06 -0.64
C TRP A 83 -16.28 7.33 0.01
N GLU A 84 -17.34 7.43 -0.81
CA GLU A 84 -18.70 7.70 -0.33
C GLU A 84 -19.30 6.50 0.43
N LYS A 85 -19.20 5.28 -0.15
CA LYS A 85 -19.88 4.10 0.39
C LYS A 85 -19.20 3.48 1.61
N GLU A 86 -17.85 3.45 1.62
CA GLU A 86 -17.07 2.72 2.63
C GLU A 86 -16.60 3.64 3.75
N PHE A 87 -16.38 4.93 3.45
CA PHE A 87 -15.74 5.86 4.36
C PHE A 87 -16.60 7.09 4.73
N ASP A 88 -17.78 7.24 4.14
CA ASP A 88 -18.66 8.41 4.36
C ASP A 88 -17.92 9.73 4.05
N ARG A 89 -17.13 9.70 2.97
CA ARG A 89 -16.33 10.82 2.48
C ARG A 89 -16.63 11.09 1.02
N HIS A 90 -16.51 12.33 0.59
CA HIS A 90 -16.68 12.73 -0.80
C HIS A 90 -15.48 13.51 -1.32
N VAL A 91 -15.23 13.40 -2.62
CA VAL A 91 -14.14 14.10 -3.28
C VAL A 91 -14.48 15.57 -3.39
N LYS A 92 -13.55 16.43 -3.03
CA LYS A 92 -13.73 17.88 -3.10
C LYS A 92 -13.94 18.35 -4.55
N PRO A 93 -14.77 19.35 -4.78
CA PRO A 93 -14.94 19.90 -6.12
C PRO A 93 -13.63 20.42 -6.72
N GLY A 94 -13.41 20.14 -8.01
CA GLY A 94 -12.22 20.63 -8.74
C GLY A 94 -10.97 19.75 -8.60
N GLU A 95 -10.99 18.70 -7.77
CA GLU A 95 -9.86 17.79 -7.61
C GLU A 95 -9.58 16.96 -8.86
N LYS A 96 -8.30 16.80 -9.18
CA LYS A 96 -7.86 15.99 -10.32
C LYS A 96 -7.47 14.60 -9.87
N ALA A 97 -8.06 13.60 -10.53
CA ALA A 97 -7.88 12.20 -10.17
C ALA A 97 -6.47 11.67 -10.45
N ILE A 98 -5.93 10.89 -9.53
CA ILE A 98 -4.77 10.03 -9.72
C ILE A 98 -5.12 8.93 -10.73
N LYS A 99 -4.23 8.65 -11.69
CA LYS A 99 -4.43 7.65 -12.74
C LYS A 99 -3.68 6.37 -12.40
N ILE A 100 -4.42 5.25 -12.44
CA ILE A 100 -3.88 3.90 -12.22
C ILE A 100 -4.42 2.93 -13.27
N LEU A 101 -3.91 1.69 -13.26
CA LEU A 101 -4.31 0.63 -14.17
C LEU A 101 -5.27 -0.35 -13.47
N ALA A 102 -6.42 -0.63 -14.09
CA ALA A 102 -7.34 -1.65 -13.59
C ALA A 102 -7.55 -2.75 -14.63
N PRO A 103 -7.69 -4.02 -14.20
CA PRO A 103 -8.06 -5.12 -15.08
C PRO A 103 -9.40 -4.83 -15.77
N SER A 104 -9.45 -5.06 -17.09
CA SER A 104 -10.66 -4.90 -17.90
C SER A 104 -10.71 -6.01 -18.95
N PRO A 105 -10.71 -7.29 -18.54
CA PRO A 105 -10.73 -8.40 -19.48
C PRO A 105 -11.99 -8.35 -20.33
N PHE A 106 -11.87 -8.80 -21.60
CA PHE A 106 -12.99 -8.92 -22.50
C PHE A 106 -13.02 -10.32 -23.12
N THR A 107 -14.22 -10.77 -23.50
CA THR A 107 -14.43 -12.08 -24.10
C THR A 107 -14.59 -11.93 -25.61
N VAL A 108 -13.87 -12.73 -26.37
CA VAL A 108 -14.03 -12.86 -27.82
C VAL A 108 -14.44 -14.28 -28.17
N LYS A 109 -15.31 -14.41 -29.13
CA LYS A 109 -15.66 -15.68 -29.73
C LYS A 109 -14.65 -16.00 -30.83
N LYS A 110 -13.98 -17.12 -30.72
CA LYS A 110 -12.97 -17.54 -31.68
C LYS A 110 -13.28 -18.95 -32.14
N GLN A 111 -13.20 -19.18 -33.46
CA GLN A 111 -13.24 -20.52 -34.02
C GLN A 111 -11.93 -21.22 -33.66
N VAL A 112 -12.03 -22.33 -32.92
CA VAL A 112 -10.90 -23.20 -32.55
C VAL A 112 -11.15 -24.58 -33.05
N GLU A 113 -10.10 -25.33 -33.32
CA GLU A 113 -10.23 -26.73 -33.67
C GLU A 113 -10.88 -27.51 -32.53
N LYS A 114 -11.90 -28.30 -32.86
CA LYS A 114 -12.56 -29.15 -31.89
C LYS A 114 -11.62 -30.28 -31.49
N ILE A 115 -11.32 -30.38 -30.22
CA ILE A 115 -10.48 -31.42 -29.65
C ILE A 115 -11.37 -32.48 -29.03
N ASP A 116 -11.15 -33.74 -29.40
CA ASP A 116 -11.79 -34.90 -28.78
C ASP A 116 -11.33 -35.01 -27.32
N PRO A 117 -12.25 -35.04 -26.32
CA PRO A 117 -11.89 -35.03 -24.91
C PRO A 117 -11.15 -36.27 -24.44
N ASP A 118 -11.38 -37.43 -25.09
CA ASP A 118 -10.80 -38.71 -24.69
C ASP A 118 -9.42 -38.91 -25.30
N THR A 119 -9.26 -38.54 -26.59
CA THR A 119 -8.01 -38.77 -27.34
C THR A 119 -7.08 -37.54 -27.35
N GLN A 120 -7.56 -36.37 -26.93
CA GLN A 120 -6.85 -35.11 -26.99
C GLN A 120 -6.35 -34.73 -28.41
N LYS A 121 -6.99 -35.25 -29.46
CA LYS A 121 -6.63 -34.97 -30.84
C LYS A 121 -7.71 -34.17 -31.56
N PRO A 122 -7.34 -33.39 -32.59
CA PRO A 122 -8.31 -32.68 -33.43
C PRO A 122 -9.32 -33.65 -34.09
N VAL A 123 -10.57 -33.26 -34.11
CA VAL A 123 -11.65 -33.98 -34.80
C VAL A 123 -11.67 -33.53 -36.25
N PHE A 124 -11.68 -34.48 -37.18
CA PHE A 124 -11.77 -34.21 -38.61
C PHE A 124 -13.15 -34.60 -39.14
N ASP A 125 -13.63 -33.89 -40.16
CA ASP A 125 -14.84 -34.23 -40.89
C ASP A 125 -14.58 -35.37 -41.92
N LYS A 126 -15.64 -35.73 -42.66
CA LYS A 126 -15.57 -36.80 -43.69
C LYS A 126 -14.65 -36.45 -44.86
N ASP A 127 -14.34 -35.18 -45.05
CA ASP A 127 -13.48 -34.67 -46.11
C ASP A 127 -12.03 -34.44 -45.61
N GLY A 128 -11.73 -34.83 -44.37
CA GLY A 128 -10.40 -34.68 -43.76
C GLY A 128 -10.06 -33.26 -43.31
N LYS A 129 -11.05 -32.38 -43.17
CA LYS A 129 -10.84 -31.02 -42.66
C LYS A 129 -11.10 -30.99 -41.15
N PRO A 130 -10.31 -30.20 -40.38
CA PRO A 130 -10.54 -30.08 -38.96
C PRO A 130 -11.90 -29.42 -38.68
N VAL A 131 -12.70 -30.07 -37.85
CA VAL A 131 -13.97 -29.51 -37.36
C VAL A 131 -13.64 -28.38 -36.40
N THR A 132 -14.26 -27.22 -36.60
CA THR A 132 -14.09 -26.07 -35.70
C THR A 132 -15.33 -25.88 -34.83
N GLU A 133 -15.09 -25.40 -33.59
CA GLU A 133 -16.15 -24.97 -32.68
C GLU A 133 -15.92 -23.53 -32.23
N GLU A 134 -17.02 -22.82 -31.97
CA GLU A 134 -16.95 -21.48 -31.42
C GLU A 134 -16.67 -21.58 -29.92
N LYS A 135 -15.54 -21.00 -29.48
CA LYS A 135 -15.15 -20.98 -28.07
C LYS A 135 -14.97 -19.54 -27.59
N GLU A 136 -15.52 -19.28 -26.45
CA GLU A 136 -15.33 -18.01 -25.79
C GLU A 136 -13.96 -17.98 -25.08
N ILE A 137 -13.10 -17.07 -25.53
CA ILE A 137 -11.76 -16.87 -24.96
C ILE A 137 -11.75 -15.54 -24.25
N LYS A 138 -11.41 -15.55 -22.96
CA LYS A 138 -11.24 -14.35 -22.15
C LYS A 138 -9.83 -13.81 -22.36
N ILE A 139 -9.74 -12.64 -22.97
CA ILE A 139 -8.47 -11.94 -23.21
C ILE A 139 -8.22 -10.97 -22.05
N PRO A 140 -7.08 -11.09 -21.35
CA PRO A 140 -6.71 -10.12 -20.33
C PRO A 140 -6.43 -8.76 -20.98
N ALA A 141 -6.99 -7.73 -20.41
CA ALA A 141 -6.75 -6.35 -20.81
C ALA A 141 -6.78 -5.44 -19.59
N PHE A 142 -6.24 -4.25 -19.75
CA PHE A 142 -6.23 -3.22 -18.72
C PHE A 142 -6.81 -1.91 -19.27
N ARG A 143 -7.30 -1.10 -18.35
CA ARG A 143 -7.74 0.26 -18.66
C ARG A 143 -7.25 1.24 -17.62
N VAL A 144 -7.10 2.49 -18.02
CA VAL A 144 -6.80 3.58 -17.08
C VAL A 144 -8.07 3.90 -16.29
N VAL A 145 -7.94 3.95 -14.96
CA VAL A 145 -9.02 4.36 -14.05
C VAL A 145 -8.57 5.51 -13.16
N SER A 146 -9.56 6.19 -12.59
CA SER A 146 -9.38 7.34 -11.71
C SER A 146 -9.62 6.95 -10.27
N VAL A 147 -8.67 7.30 -9.41
CA VAL A 147 -8.78 7.20 -7.95
C VAL A 147 -8.44 8.56 -7.34
N PHE A 148 -8.79 8.75 -6.07
CA PHE A 148 -8.56 10.00 -5.36
C PHE A 148 -7.88 9.69 -4.03
N ASP A 149 -6.92 10.53 -3.65
CA ASP A 149 -6.25 10.45 -2.36
C ASP A 149 -7.13 11.01 -1.24
N ILE A 150 -6.88 10.56 -0.01
CA ILE A 150 -7.60 11.05 1.18
C ILE A 150 -7.54 12.56 1.31
N SER A 151 -6.42 13.19 0.98
CA SER A 151 -6.23 14.64 1.04
C SER A 151 -7.15 15.41 0.08
N GLN A 152 -7.60 14.74 -0.99
CA GLN A 152 -8.57 15.24 -1.97
C GLN A 152 -10.03 15.02 -1.55
N THR A 153 -10.27 14.49 -0.35
CA THR A 153 -11.61 14.18 0.15
C THR A 153 -11.94 14.95 1.41
N GLU A 154 -13.22 15.12 1.68
CA GLU A 154 -13.76 15.67 2.91
C GLU A 154 -14.91 14.79 3.42
N GLY A 155 -15.24 14.90 4.71
CA GLY A 155 -16.27 14.10 5.38
C GLY A 155 -15.76 13.50 6.67
N LYS A 156 -16.24 12.30 7.03
CA LYS A 156 -15.92 11.64 8.28
C LYS A 156 -14.41 11.38 8.41
N GLU A 157 -13.86 11.62 9.60
CA GLU A 157 -12.48 11.27 9.90
C GLU A 157 -12.28 9.76 9.82
N LEU A 158 -11.20 9.34 9.17
CA LEU A 158 -10.84 7.92 9.13
C LEU A 158 -10.34 7.49 10.50
N PRO A 159 -10.66 6.25 10.93
CA PRO A 159 -10.02 5.68 12.10
C PRO A 159 -8.50 5.71 11.90
N ALA A 160 -7.77 6.28 12.85
CA ALA A 160 -6.32 6.20 12.81
C ALA A 160 -5.90 4.72 12.84
N LEU A 161 -5.12 4.30 11.84
CA LEU A 161 -4.64 2.90 11.74
C LEU A 161 -3.73 2.53 12.92
N THR A 162 -3.13 3.52 13.56
CA THR A 162 -2.37 3.36 14.80
C THR A 162 -2.62 4.56 15.67
N TYR A 163 -3.35 4.38 16.76
CA TYR A 163 -3.32 5.34 17.86
C TYR A 163 -1.98 5.16 18.58
N GLU A 164 -1.23 6.24 18.73
CA GLU A 164 -0.26 6.28 19.80
C GLU A 164 -1.03 6.20 21.10
N LEU A 165 -0.65 5.24 21.93
CA LEU A 165 -1.25 5.13 23.23
C LEU A 165 -0.73 6.33 24.04
N THR A 166 -1.62 7.25 24.35
CA THR A 166 -1.35 8.41 25.19
C THR A 166 -1.95 8.16 26.57
N GLY A 167 -1.25 8.58 27.59
CA GLY A 167 -1.71 8.52 28.95
C GLY A 167 -0.65 8.05 29.96
N ASN A 168 -0.90 8.38 31.19
CA ASN A 168 -0.11 7.93 32.33
C ASN A 168 -0.65 6.60 32.84
N VAL A 169 0.23 5.74 33.31
CA VAL A 169 -0.11 4.45 33.88
C VAL A 169 0.05 4.52 35.39
N GLU A 170 -1.00 4.19 36.11
CA GLU A 170 -0.90 4.08 37.57
C GLU A 170 0.19 3.05 37.93
N GLN A 171 1.10 3.41 38.84
CA GLN A 171 2.24 2.60 39.22
C GLN A 171 3.20 2.24 38.07
N TYR A 172 3.34 3.14 37.08
CA TYR A 172 4.19 2.93 35.89
C TYR A 172 5.58 2.39 36.23
N LYS A 173 6.24 2.99 37.21
CA LYS A 173 7.61 2.63 37.60
C LYS A 173 7.72 1.17 38.10
N ASP A 174 6.76 0.75 38.90
CA ASP A 174 6.73 -0.61 39.45
C ASP A 174 6.42 -1.64 38.37
N PHE A 175 5.49 -1.29 37.47
CA PHE A 175 5.13 -2.14 36.35
C PHE A 175 6.28 -2.27 35.35
N PHE A 176 6.93 -1.15 35.02
CA PHE A 176 8.07 -1.16 34.09
C PHE A 176 9.25 -1.94 34.68
N ALA A 177 9.55 -1.77 35.98
CA ALA A 177 10.58 -2.56 36.67
C ALA A 177 10.26 -4.06 36.71
N ALA A 178 8.97 -4.45 36.77
CA ALA A 178 8.56 -5.83 36.63
C ALA A 178 8.81 -6.38 35.23
N LEU A 179 8.56 -5.58 34.18
CA LEU A 179 8.88 -5.94 32.80
C LEU A 179 10.39 -6.11 32.60
N GLU A 180 11.21 -5.21 33.15
CA GLU A 180 12.67 -5.35 33.10
C GLU A 180 13.18 -6.65 33.73
N LYS A 181 12.58 -7.07 34.86
CA LYS A 181 12.94 -8.34 35.52
C LYS A 181 12.52 -9.58 34.71
N THR A 182 11.48 -9.50 33.94
CA THR A 182 10.99 -10.62 33.11
C THR A 182 11.66 -10.67 31.74
N SER A 183 12.29 -9.59 31.31
CA SER A 183 12.97 -9.49 30.04
C SER A 183 14.22 -10.39 30.00
N PRO A 184 14.39 -11.20 28.93
CA PRO A 184 15.63 -11.97 28.75
C PRO A 184 16.83 -11.09 28.38
N PHE A 185 16.59 -9.85 27.93
CA PHE A 185 17.61 -8.88 27.54
C PHE A 185 17.53 -7.63 28.40
N ALA A 186 18.65 -6.96 28.60
CA ALA A 186 18.69 -5.69 29.31
C ALA A 186 17.88 -4.63 28.53
N MET A 187 17.09 -3.84 29.25
CA MET A 187 16.26 -2.80 28.64
C MET A 187 16.82 -1.41 28.92
N GLY A 188 16.57 -0.45 28.01
CA GLY A 188 16.97 0.94 28.17
C GLY A 188 16.23 1.85 27.22
N PHE A 189 16.34 3.16 27.49
CA PHE A 189 15.79 4.20 26.64
C PHE A 189 16.90 4.77 25.76
N GLU A 190 16.57 5.08 24.50
CA GLU A 190 17.48 5.67 23.53
C GLU A 190 16.67 6.52 22.53
N ALA A 191 17.24 7.64 22.07
CA ALA A 191 16.64 8.44 21.00
C ALA A 191 16.75 7.71 19.65
N LEU A 192 15.68 7.03 19.25
CA LEU A 192 15.61 6.27 17.99
C LEU A 192 15.10 7.17 16.86
N SER A 193 15.78 7.12 15.71
CA SER A 193 15.39 7.88 14.52
C SER A 193 14.32 7.16 13.68
N GLY A 194 13.66 7.88 12.76
CA GLY A 194 12.77 7.28 11.75
C GLY A 194 11.41 6.84 12.26
N GLY A 195 10.95 7.32 13.42
CA GLY A 195 9.64 6.96 14.00
C GLY A 195 9.59 5.54 14.61
N VAL A 196 10.75 4.93 14.81
CA VAL A 196 10.90 3.64 15.49
C VAL A 196 10.58 3.81 16.97
N LYS A 197 9.69 2.97 17.52
CA LYS A 197 9.26 3.04 18.93
C LYS A 197 10.10 2.17 19.85
N GLY A 198 10.62 1.06 19.34
CA GLY A 198 11.52 0.16 20.04
C GLY A 198 12.36 -0.67 19.09
N ARG A 199 13.38 -1.29 19.61
CA ARG A 199 14.28 -2.16 18.84
C ARG A 199 14.85 -3.26 19.75
N CYS A 200 14.75 -4.51 19.33
CA CYS A 200 15.43 -5.62 19.94
C CYS A 200 16.76 -5.88 19.20
N ASN A 201 17.89 -5.77 19.91
CA ASN A 201 19.22 -6.09 19.38
C ASN A 201 19.71 -7.43 19.97
N TYR A 202 19.75 -8.45 19.12
CA TYR A 202 20.12 -9.82 19.51
C TYR A 202 21.62 -9.99 19.74
N GLU A 203 22.45 -9.22 19.04
CA GLU A 203 23.91 -9.29 19.20
C GLU A 203 24.34 -8.70 20.55
N GLU A 204 23.78 -7.55 20.90
CA GLU A 204 24.05 -6.86 22.17
C GLU A 204 23.22 -7.41 23.33
N LYS A 205 22.22 -8.25 23.07
CA LYS A 205 21.22 -8.72 24.03
C LYS A 205 20.57 -7.56 24.79
N ARG A 206 20.10 -6.56 24.03
CA ARG A 206 19.49 -5.34 24.56
C ARG A 206 18.22 -4.98 23.83
N ILE A 207 17.28 -4.44 24.59
CA ILE A 207 16.05 -3.82 24.10
C ILE A 207 16.17 -2.33 24.31
N PHE A 208 15.93 -1.56 23.24
CA PHE A 208 15.90 -0.12 23.27
C PHE A 208 14.48 0.37 23.06
N ILE A 209 14.03 1.30 23.89
CA ILE A 209 12.73 1.97 23.83
C ILE A 209 12.98 3.42 23.49
N ASN A 210 12.22 3.99 22.55
CA ASN A 210 12.42 5.35 22.13
C ASN A 210 12.09 6.34 23.27
N GLU A 211 12.96 7.31 23.49
CA GLU A 211 12.78 8.35 24.50
C GLU A 211 11.60 9.28 24.13
N GLY A 212 10.97 9.88 25.14
CA GLY A 212 9.94 10.91 24.98
C GLY A 212 8.54 10.42 24.63
N MET A 213 8.30 9.11 24.60
CA MET A 213 6.95 8.55 24.43
C MET A 213 6.19 8.55 25.78
N ASP A 214 4.85 8.53 25.70
CA ASP A 214 3.99 8.40 26.87
C ASP A 214 4.17 7.04 27.58
N GLU A 215 3.91 7.00 28.88
CA GLU A 215 4.10 5.81 29.73
C GLU A 215 3.38 4.57 29.19
N LEU A 216 2.16 4.74 28.73
CA LEU A 216 1.37 3.64 28.15
C LEU A 216 1.99 3.11 26.85
N GLN A 217 2.56 3.98 26.02
CA GLN A 217 3.26 3.59 24.81
C GLN A 217 4.59 2.88 25.13
N ASN A 218 5.31 3.33 26.15
CA ASN A 218 6.53 2.68 26.63
C ASN A 218 6.27 1.23 27.06
N ILE A 219 5.21 1.00 27.85
CA ILE A 219 4.81 -0.34 28.31
C ILE A 219 4.47 -1.24 27.12
N LYS A 220 3.64 -0.75 26.19
CA LYS A 220 3.28 -1.52 24.98
C LYS A 220 4.52 -1.91 24.19
N THR A 221 5.43 -0.97 23.99
CA THR A 221 6.67 -1.19 23.24
C THR A 221 7.57 -2.18 23.96
N ALA A 222 7.74 -2.03 25.27
CA ALA A 222 8.52 -2.96 26.09
C ALA A 222 8.01 -4.40 25.97
N ILE A 223 6.71 -4.62 26.11
CA ILE A 223 6.09 -5.93 25.97
C ILE A 223 6.34 -6.52 24.57
N HIS A 224 6.21 -5.68 23.53
CA HIS A 224 6.43 -6.10 22.15
C HIS A 224 7.88 -6.56 21.91
N GLU A 225 8.85 -5.79 22.35
CA GLU A 225 10.27 -6.11 22.19
C GLU A 225 10.71 -7.29 23.07
N ILE A 226 10.12 -7.45 24.27
CA ILE A 226 10.33 -8.65 25.11
C ILE A 226 9.80 -9.90 24.41
N ALA A 227 8.64 -9.81 23.76
CA ALA A 227 8.11 -10.93 22.98
C ALA A 227 9.07 -11.35 21.86
N HIS A 228 9.64 -10.39 21.14
CA HIS A 228 10.68 -10.66 20.13
C HIS A 228 11.90 -11.35 20.77
N ALA A 229 12.43 -10.80 21.86
CA ALA A 229 13.59 -11.35 22.54
C ALA A 229 13.37 -12.77 23.11
N THR A 230 12.10 -13.16 23.34
CA THR A 230 11.76 -14.47 23.92
C THR A 230 11.48 -15.52 22.85
N LEU A 231 10.93 -15.13 21.71
CA LEU A 231 10.42 -16.04 20.66
C LEU A 231 11.44 -16.31 19.54
N HIS A 232 12.45 -15.51 19.44
CA HIS A 232 13.51 -15.61 18.43
C HIS A 232 14.90 -15.64 19.06
#